data_e62e9340b0d2b327be05fd221a195924
#
_entry.id   e62e9340b0d2b327be05fd221a195924
#
_cell.length_a   1.000
_cell.length_b   1.000
_cell.length_c   1.000
_cell.angle_alpha   90.00
_cell.angle_beta   90.00
_cell.angle_gamma   90.00
#
_symmetry.space_group_name_H-M   'P 1'
#
loop_
_entity.id
_entity.type
_entity.pdbx_description
1 polymer ?
#
loop_
_entity_poly.entity_id
_entity_poly.type
_entity_poly.pdbx_seq_one_letter_code
_entity_poly.pdbx_strand_id
1 'polypeptide(L)'
;EKQTKAILIDFLRTHTSLELHDMGAWFYAVYKAPLNVRTESAPTRRIAFRADFDALPIEDDPALPYASENRGVAHKCGHDGHSAALCALAAEIDRHGCRSDILFLFQHAEETGCGAPVCQKMITDEKPDIIFGWHNMPGFPAGSVAVHDGTAAFASRGLVLSFFGKSSHASQPENGHNPARAISKLIIDIPELTAR
;
A
#
# COMPACT_ATOMS: atom_id res chain seq x y z
N GLU A 1 11.06 5.49 -0.48
CA GLU A 1 10.07 5.67 0.61
C GLU A 1 10.49 6.71 1.66
N LYS A 2 11.78 6.77 2.08
CA LYS A 2 12.22 7.67 3.16
C LYS A 2 11.96 9.15 2.87
N GLN A 3 12.23 9.58 1.65
CA GLN A 3 12.01 10.97 1.22
C GLN A 3 10.51 11.28 1.16
N THR A 4 9.73 10.42 0.53
CA THR A 4 8.27 10.54 0.45
C THR A 4 7.65 10.65 1.85
N LYS A 5 8.03 9.73 2.76
CA LYS A 5 7.60 9.78 4.16
C LYS A 5 7.93 11.10 4.84
N ALA A 6 9.16 11.60 4.66
CA ALA A 6 9.58 12.86 5.26
C ALA A 6 8.74 14.05 4.76
N ILE A 7 8.45 14.10 3.46
CA ILE A 7 7.61 15.13 2.84
C ILE A 7 6.17 15.07 3.39
N LEU A 8 5.60 13.88 3.49
CA LEU A 8 4.23 13.69 4.01
C LEU A 8 4.13 14.11 5.48
N ILE A 9 5.11 13.75 6.30
CA ILE A 9 5.17 14.17 7.72
C ILE A 9 5.33 15.67 7.83
N ASP A 10 6.20 16.29 7.02
CA ASP A 10 6.42 17.74 7.03
C ASP A 10 5.16 18.50 6.62
N PHE A 11 4.48 18.01 5.57
CA PHE A 11 3.18 18.56 5.17
C PHE A 11 2.17 18.56 6.32
N LEU A 12 2.00 17.41 6.97
CA LEU A 12 1.02 17.29 8.06
C LEU A 12 1.40 18.18 9.26
N ARG A 13 2.68 18.26 9.62
CA ARG A 13 3.16 19.15 10.69
C ARG A 13 2.93 20.61 10.39
N THR A 14 3.07 21.01 9.13
CA THR A 14 2.92 22.41 8.70
C THR A 14 1.45 22.82 8.57
N HIS A 15 0.59 21.89 8.14
CA HIS A 15 -0.78 22.21 7.75
C HIS A 15 -1.86 21.69 8.70
N THR A 16 -1.50 20.93 9.72
CA THR A 16 -2.44 20.34 10.68
C THR A 16 -1.93 20.41 12.10
N SER A 17 -2.85 20.29 13.06
CA SER A 17 -2.57 20.13 14.49
C SER A 17 -2.63 18.66 14.96
N LEU A 18 -2.66 17.70 14.03
CA LEU A 18 -2.84 16.28 14.31
C LEU A 18 -1.67 15.70 15.11
N GLU A 19 -1.98 14.77 16.00
CA GLU A 19 -0.97 13.97 16.71
C GLU A 19 -0.32 12.98 15.76
N LEU A 20 1.00 13.10 15.52
CA LEU A 20 1.75 12.26 14.60
C LEU A 20 2.53 11.18 15.32
N HIS A 21 2.39 9.95 14.89
CA HIS A 21 3.09 8.77 15.41
C HIS A 21 4.03 8.21 14.34
N ASP A 22 5.33 8.51 14.46
CA ASP A 22 6.36 7.96 13.58
C ASP A 22 6.77 6.55 14.04
N MET A 23 6.51 5.55 13.19
CA MET A 23 6.76 4.14 13.45
C MET A 23 8.00 3.60 12.70
N GLY A 24 8.89 4.47 12.29
CA GLY A 24 10.10 4.12 11.54
C GLY A 24 9.87 4.06 10.03
N ALA A 25 9.47 2.91 9.48
CA ALA A 25 9.21 2.78 8.04
C ALA A 25 7.87 3.40 7.60
N TRP A 26 6.90 3.45 8.48
CA TRP A 26 5.55 3.96 8.27
C TRP A 26 5.17 4.93 9.38
N PHE A 27 4.00 5.55 9.28
CA PHE A 27 3.49 6.47 10.30
C PHE A 27 1.97 6.58 10.23
N TYR A 28 1.39 7.16 11.27
CA TYR A 28 -0.02 7.52 11.25
C TYR A 28 -0.25 8.84 12.00
N ALA A 29 -1.37 9.49 11.70
CA ALA A 29 -1.84 10.68 12.37
C ALA A 29 -3.18 10.43 13.03
N VAL A 30 -3.47 11.17 14.10
CA VAL A 30 -4.71 11.03 14.88
C VAL A 30 -5.42 12.37 15.00
N TYR A 31 -6.67 12.40 14.59
CA TYR A 31 -7.62 13.44 14.96
C TYR A 31 -8.54 12.94 16.06
N LYS A 32 -8.59 13.65 17.18
CA LYS A 32 -9.50 13.34 18.30
C LYS A 32 -10.69 14.28 18.26
N ALA A 33 -11.89 13.72 18.12
CA ALA A 33 -13.11 14.50 18.15
C ALA A 33 -13.25 15.25 19.49
N PRO A 34 -13.59 16.54 19.47
CA PRO A 34 -13.81 17.31 20.69
C PRO A 34 -14.90 16.71 21.57
N LEU A 35 -14.74 16.76 22.88
CA LEU A 35 -15.66 16.16 23.84
C LEU A 35 -17.09 16.73 23.75
N ASN A 36 -17.21 18.00 23.39
CA ASN A 36 -18.51 18.70 23.27
C ASN A 36 -19.35 18.27 22.05
N VAL A 37 -18.76 17.54 21.09
CA VAL A 37 -19.50 16.96 19.94
C VAL A 37 -19.85 15.49 20.15
N ARG A 38 -19.36 14.88 21.24
CA ARG A 38 -19.66 13.50 21.65
C ARG A 38 -21.00 13.52 22.40
N THR A 39 -22.03 12.87 21.85
CA THR A 39 -23.34 12.73 22.51
C THR A 39 -23.44 11.37 23.18
N GLU A 40 -24.08 11.31 24.37
CA GLU A 40 -24.33 10.04 25.07
C GLU A 40 -25.15 9.05 24.25
N SER A 41 -25.95 9.55 23.30
CA SER A 41 -26.82 8.74 22.44
C SER A 41 -26.16 8.08 21.25
N ALA A 42 -24.93 8.47 20.89
CA ALA A 42 -24.17 7.85 19.79
C ALA A 42 -22.72 7.64 20.20
N PRO A 43 -22.26 6.39 20.33
CA PRO A 43 -20.86 6.14 20.62
C PRO A 43 -19.96 6.75 19.53
N THR A 44 -18.93 7.45 19.96
CA THR A 44 -17.94 8.01 19.04
C THR A 44 -17.25 6.87 18.32
N ARG A 45 -17.43 6.77 17.01
CA ARG A 45 -16.72 5.79 16.20
C ARG A 45 -15.28 6.23 16.01
N ARG A 46 -14.40 5.26 15.90
CA ARG A 46 -13.01 5.45 15.49
C ARG A 46 -12.83 4.92 14.08
N ILE A 47 -12.59 5.80 13.13
CA ILE A 47 -12.53 5.50 11.72
C ILE A 47 -11.07 5.65 11.24
N ALA A 48 -10.56 4.67 10.55
CA ALA A 48 -9.25 4.78 9.92
C ALA A 48 -9.37 4.95 8.41
N PHE A 49 -8.48 5.76 7.85
CA PHE A 49 -8.24 5.88 6.42
C PHE A 49 -6.80 5.46 6.12
N ARG A 50 -6.62 4.61 5.11
CA ARG A 50 -5.31 4.08 4.73
C ARG A 50 -4.93 4.53 3.33
N ALA A 51 -3.71 5.00 3.17
CA ALA A 51 -3.03 5.15 1.90
C ALA A 51 -1.63 4.55 1.98
N ASP A 52 -1.19 4.00 0.86
CA ASP A 52 0.20 3.61 0.65
C ASP A 52 1.01 4.79 0.09
N PHE A 53 2.33 4.70 0.15
CA PHE A 53 3.22 5.76 -0.36
C PHE A 53 4.53 5.24 -0.94
N ASP A 54 4.65 3.93 -1.16
CA ASP A 54 5.82 3.33 -1.79
C ASP A 54 5.76 3.45 -3.33
N ALA A 55 6.91 3.36 -3.96
CA ALA A 55 7.08 3.43 -5.40
C ALA A 55 7.64 2.11 -5.94
N LEU A 56 7.44 1.88 -7.23
CA LEU A 56 7.93 0.72 -7.96
C LEU A 56 9.37 0.92 -8.44
N PRO A 57 10.20 -0.15 -8.51
CA PRO A 57 11.53 -0.11 -9.11
C PRO A 57 11.45 -0.10 -10.65
N ILE A 58 10.90 0.97 -11.20
CA ILE A 58 10.64 1.16 -12.64
C ILE A 58 11.15 2.53 -13.05
N GLU A 59 11.79 2.64 -14.23
CA GLU A 59 12.17 3.94 -14.81
C GLU A 59 10.92 4.74 -15.17
N ASP A 60 10.97 6.03 -14.92
CA ASP A 60 9.92 6.95 -15.34
C ASP A 60 10.18 7.47 -16.76
N ASP A 61 9.12 7.97 -17.41
CA ASP A 61 9.25 8.67 -18.68
C ASP A 61 9.80 10.09 -18.42
N PRO A 62 11.03 10.38 -18.85
CA PRO A 62 11.66 11.69 -18.59
C PRO A 62 10.97 12.85 -19.32
N ALA A 63 10.07 12.57 -20.25
CA ALA A 63 9.30 13.60 -20.95
C ALA A 63 8.12 14.13 -20.12
N LEU A 64 7.77 13.47 -19.02
CA LEU A 64 6.69 13.93 -18.15
C LEU A 64 7.14 15.13 -17.30
N PRO A 65 6.32 16.18 -17.18
CA PRO A 65 6.67 17.37 -16.39
C PRO A 65 6.75 17.09 -14.88
N TYR A 66 6.29 15.92 -14.45
CA TYR A 66 6.31 15.40 -13.07
C TYR A 66 7.05 14.08 -12.98
N ALA A 67 7.96 13.81 -13.90
CA ALA A 67 8.78 12.59 -13.87
C ALA A 67 9.54 12.48 -12.55
N SER A 68 9.78 11.25 -12.11
CA SER A 68 10.56 10.97 -10.91
C SER A 68 11.98 11.54 -11.03
N GLU A 69 12.43 12.25 -10.01
CA GLU A 69 13.81 12.71 -9.88
C GLU A 69 14.77 11.58 -9.47
N ASN A 70 14.24 10.45 -9.00
CA ASN A 70 15.00 9.28 -8.58
C ASN A 70 15.02 8.25 -9.70
N ARG A 71 16.20 8.04 -10.34
CA ARG A 71 16.36 7.03 -11.39
C ARG A 71 15.99 5.64 -10.91
N GLY A 72 15.31 4.89 -11.75
CA GLY A 72 14.93 3.50 -11.49
C GLY A 72 13.78 3.36 -10.49
N VAL A 73 13.10 4.46 -10.12
CA VAL A 73 11.98 4.43 -9.18
C VAL A 73 10.90 5.39 -9.63
N ALA A 74 9.65 4.93 -9.74
CA ALA A 74 8.52 5.76 -10.12
C ALA A 74 7.20 5.30 -9.50
N HIS A 75 6.26 6.23 -9.28
CA HIS A 75 4.91 5.94 -8.80
C HIS A 75 3.97 5.51 -9.94
N LYS A 76 4.26 4.34 -10.55
CA LYS A 76 3.42 3.82 -11.64
C LYS A 76 2.13 3.15 -11.16
N CYS A 77 2.01 2.89 -9.87
CA CYS A 77 0.77 2.42 -9.24
C CYS A 77 -0.10 3.57 -8.68
N GLY A 78 0.44 4.78 -8.56
CA GLY A 78 -0.31 5.97 -8.13
C GLY A 78 -0.38 6.18 -6.62
N HIS A 79 0.52 5.56 -5.85
CA HIS A 79 0.56 5.69 -4.39
C HIS A 79 0.91 7.11 -3.92
N ASP A 80 1.57 7.91 -4.74
CA ASP A 80 1.75 9.36 -4.53
C ASP A 80 0.40 10.10 -4.49
N GLY A 81 -0.50 9.78 -5.43
CA GLY A 81 -1.86 10.30 -5.44
C GLY A 81 -2.69 9.86 -4.23
N HIS A 82 -2.55 8.59 -3.81
CA HIS A 82 -3.24 8.08 -2.61
C HIS A 82 -2.82 8.83 -1.35
N SER A 83 -1.52 8.95 -1.13
CA SER A 83 -0.98 9.63 0.05
C SER A 83 -1.24 11.14 0.03
N ALA A 84 -1.20 11.78 -1.13
CA ALA A 84 -1.58 13.20 -1.27
C ALA A 84 -3.07 13.42 -0.95
N ALA A 85 -3.95 12.56 -1.44
CA ALA A 85 -5.38 12.62 -1.12
C ALA A 85 -5.63 12.42 0.39
N LEU A 86 -4.90 11.50 1.03
CA LEU A 86 -5.01 11.29 2.48
C LEU A 86 -4.52 12.51 3.27
N CYS A 87 -3.44 13.16 2.83
CA CYS A 87 -2.97 14.41 3.43
C CYS A 87 -4.03 15.54 3.30
N ALA A 88 -4.66 15.66 2.13
CA ALA A 88 -5.72 16.65 1.92
C ALA A 88 -6.93 16.37 2.83
N LEU A 89 -7.36 15.12 2.93
CA LEU A 89 -8.43 14.71 3.84
C LEU A 89 -8.09 15.03 5.30
N ALA A 90 -6.85 14.77 5.72
CA ALA A 90 -6.37 15.06 7.06
C ALA A 90 -6.44 16.57 7.37
N ALA A 91 -5.99 17.40 6.44
CA ALA A 91 -6.05 18.86 6.58
C ALA A 91 -7.50 19.38 6.62
N GLU A 92 -8.41 18.83 5.81
CA GLU A 92 -9.82 19.21 5.81
C GLU A 92 -10.53 18.80 7.12
N ILE A 93 -10.23 17.61 7.63
CA ILE A 93 -10.80 17.16 8.92
C ILE A 93 -10.26 17.99 10.08
N ASP A 94 -8.98 18.32 10.09
CA ASP A 94 -8.39 19.17 11.12
C ASP A 94 -9.02 20.58 11.11
N ARG A 95 -9.25 21.16 9.92
CA ARG A 95 -9.83 22.49 9.74
C ARG A 95 -11.30 22.57 10.13
N HIS A 96 -12.10 21.59 9.70
CA HIS A 96 -13.56 21.66 9.80
C HIS A 96 -14.12 20.84 10.97
N GLY A 97 -13.31 19.97 11.54
CA GLY A 97 -13.70 19.07 12.61
C GLY A 97 -14.48 17.84 12.12
N CYS A 98 -14.55 16.83 12.98
CA CYS A 98 -15.32 15.62 12.76
C CYS A 98 -15.92 15.14 14.09
N ARG A 99 -17.05 14.43 14.05
CA ARG A 99 -17.68 13.83 15.24
C ARG A 99 -17.03 12.53 15.69
N SER A 100 -16.22 11.93 14.82
CA SER A 100 -15.53 10.67 15.05
C SER A 100 -14.05 10.91 15.27
N ASP A 101 -13.40 10.04 16.02
CA ASP A 101 -11.96 9.97 16.05
C ASP A 101 -11.48 9.42 14.70
N ILE A 102 -10.51 10.06 14.08
CA ILE A 102 -10.01 9.67 12.77
C ILE A 102 -8.53 9.32 12.84
N LEU A 103 -8.19 8.19 12.25
CA LEU A 103 -6.82 7.71 12.09
C LEU A 103 -6.43 7.79 10.63
N PHE A 104 -5.29 8.37 10.33
CA PHE A 104 -4.74 8.48 8.98
C PHE A 104 -3.50 7.59 8.90
N LEU A 105 -3.63 6.42 8.31
CA LEU A 105 -2.54 5.45 8.17
C LEU A 105 -1.81 5.63 6.85
N PHE A 106 -0.51 5.91 6.92
CA PHE A 106 0.40 5.98 5.78
C PHE A 106 1.28 4.73 5.77
N GLN A 107 0.97 3.81 4.86
CA GLN A 107 1.61 2.50 4.76
C GLN A 107 2.76 2.51 3.77
N HIS A 108 3.88 1.93 4.15
CA HIS A 108 5.03 1.61 3.31
C HIS A 108 4.90 0.21 2.68
N ALA A 109 5.78 -0.14 1.73
CA ALA A 109 6.04 -1.50 1.25
C ALA A 109 4.76 -2.29 0.88
N GLU A 110 3.80 -1.64 0.22
CA GLU A 110 2.59 -2.27 -0.30
C GLU A 110 2.94 -3.24 -1.43
N GLU A 111 3.77 -2.79 -2.37
CA GLU A 111 4.19 -3.51 -3.57
C GLU A 111 4.95 -4.82 -3.28
N THR A 112 5.51 -4.92 -2.09
CA THR A 112 6.20 -6.14 -1.63
C THR A 112 5.34 -7.00 -0.70
N GLY A 113 4.14 -6.56 -0.35
CA GLY A 113 3.26 -7.21 0.62
C GLY A 113 3.77 -7.17 2.06
N CYS A 114 4.86 -6.44 2.34
CA CYS A 114 5.50 -6.41 3.66
C CYS A 114 4.97 -5.31 4.59
N GLY A 115 4.31 -4.28 4.06
CA GLY A 115 3.89 -3.11 4.82
C GLY A 115 2.69 -3.36 5.73
N ALA A 116 1.63 -3.96 5.21
CA ALA A 116 0.38 -4.17 5.95
C ALA A 116 0.56 -4.99 7.25
N PRO A 117 1.33 -6.09 7.29
CA PRO A 117 1.56 -6.82 8.54
C PRO A 117 2.21 -6.00 9.64
N VAL A 118 3.11 -5.08 9.27
CA VAL A 118 3.77 -4.19 10.23
C VAL A 118 2.83 -3.10 10.72
N CYS A 119 2.01 -2.54 9.83
CA CYS A 119 1.01 -1.53 10.15
C CYS A 119 -0.15 -2.07 11.01
N GLN A 120 -0.31 -3.39 11.11
CA GLN A 120 -1.31 -4.04 12.00
C GLN A 120 -1.15 -3.59 13.46
N LYS A 121 0.04 -3.13 13.84
CA LYS A 121 0.27 -2.57 15.18
C LYS A 121 -0.67 -1.40 15.48
N MET A 122 -0.89 -0.47 14.55
CA MET A 122 -1.85 0.63 14.74
C MET A 122 -3.27 0.09 14.97
N ILE A 123 -3.67 -0.94 14.21
CA ILE A 123 -5.01 -1.53 14.36
C ILE A 123 -5.18 -2.14 15.74
N THR A 124 -4.15 -2.81 16.25
CA THR A 124 -4.17 -3.45 17.58
C THR A 124 -4.20 -2.41 18.70
N ASP A 125 -3.43 -1.34 18.57
CA ASP A 125 -3.29 -0.31 19.61
C ASP A 125 -4.49 0.65 19.61
N GLU A 126 -4.90 1.13 18.44
CA GLU A 126 -5.91 2.16 18.28
C GLU A 126 -7.34 1.61 18.10
N LYS A 127 -7.48 0.35 17.71
CA LYS A 127 -8.76 -0.39 17.57
C LYS A 127 -9.83 0.39 16.80
N PRO A 128 -9.58 0.75 15.53
CA PRO A 128 -10.59 1.40 14.71
C PRO A 128 -11.80 0.47 14.50
N ASP A 129 -13.01 1.04 14.50
CA ASP A 129 -14.24 0.32 14.21
C ASP A 129 -14.36 -0.07 12.74
N ILE A 130 -13.77 0.75 11.86
CA ILE A 130 -13.75 0.54 10.42
C ILE A 130 -12.49 1.17 9.81
N ILE A 131 -12.00 0.54 8.75
CA ILE A 131 -10.86 1.04 7.98
C ILE A 131 -11.29 1.17 6.52
N PHE A 132 -11.10 2.37 5.95
CA PHE A 132 -11.27 2.64 4.53
C PHE A 132 -9.91 2.73 3.86
N GLY A 133 -9.79 2.05 2.71
CA GLY A 133 -8.71 2.24 1.77
C GLY A 133 -9.30 2.49 0.38
N TRP A 134 -8.59 3.21 -0.45
CA TRP A 134 -8.95 3.42 -1.85
C TRP A 134 -7.75 3.16 -2.73
N HIS A 135 -8.02 2.86 -3.98
CA HIS A 135 -7.00 2.73 -5.00
C HIS A 135 -7.47 3.41 -6.28
N ASN A 136 -6.59 4.13 -6.94
CA ASN A 136 -6.87 4.68 -8.27
C ASN A 136 -7.05 3.54 -9.27
N MET A 137 -8.06 3.67 -10.12
CA MET A 137 -8.36 2.70 -11.16
C MET A 137 -8.48 3.41 -12.50
N PRO A 138 -7.65 3.07 -13.50
CA PRO A 138 -7.78 3.62 -14.83
C PRO A 138 -9.08 3.15 -15.49
N GLY A 139 -9.62 3.93 -16.43
CA GLY A 139 -10.81 3.59 -17.18
C GLY A 139 -12.13 4.07 -16.58
N PHE A 140 -12.13 4.65 -15.38
CA PHE A 140 -13.29 5.30 -14.80
C PHE A 140 -13.25 6.83 -15.02
N PRO A 141 -14.38 7.53 -15.09
CA PRO A 141 -14.42 8.97 -15.15
C PRO A 141 -13.73 9.60 -13.91
N ALA A 142 -12.98 10.69 -14.13
CA ALA A 142 -12.35 11.40 -13.02
C ALA A 142 -13.39 11.87 -11.99
N GLY A 143 -13.09 11.70 -10.70
CA GLY A 143 -13.97 12.05 -9.59
C GLY A 143 -15.06 11.01 -9.29
N SER A 144 -15.16 9.92 -10.05
CA SER A 144 -16.04 8.82 -9.67
C SER A 144 -15.42 7.95 -8.57
N VAL A 145 -16.29 7.41 -7.71
CA VAL A 145 -15.92 6.44 -6.68
C VAL A 145 -16.68 5.15 -6.94
N ALA A 146 -15.94 4.07 -7.18
CA ALA A 146 -16.51 2.74 -7.31
C ALA A 146 -16.42 2.00 -5.98
N VAL A 147 -17.52 1.41 -5.56
CA VAL A 147 -17.58 0.55 -4.36
C VAL A 147 -18.18 -0.79 -4.74
N HIS A 148 -17.77 -1.83 -4.03
CA HIS A 148 -18.24 -3.19 -4.26
C HIS A 148 -18.61 -3.83 -2.91
N ASP A 149 -19.78 -4.46 -2.85
CA ASP A 149 -20.19 -5.23 -1.70
C ASP A 149 -19.49 -6.59 -1.66
N GLY A 150 -19.06 -7.01 -0.48
CA GLY A 150 -18.35 -8.26 -0.29
C GLY A 150 -16.85 -8.15 -0.57
N THR A 151 -16.24 -9.24 -1.03
CA THR A 151 -14.79 -9.31 -1.25
C THR A 151 -14.40 -8.63 -2.56
N ALA A 152 -13.76 -7.47 -2.48
CA ALA A 152 -13.23 -6.76 -3.64
C ALA A 152 -11.86 -7.28 -4.10
N ALA A 153 -11.03 -7.78 -3.17
CA ALA A 153 -9.72 -8.35 -3.47
C ALA A 153 -9.48 -9.62 -2.65
N PHE A 154 -8.84 -10.60 -3.26
CA PHE A 154 -8.48 -11.85 -2.60
C PHE A 154 -7.07 -11.78 -2.00
N ALA A 155 -6.82 -12.58 -0.97
CA ALA A 155 -5.46 -12.76 -0.45
C ALA A 155 -4.55 -13.35 -1.55
N SER A 156 -3.35 -12.79 -1.68
CA SER A 156 -2.34 -13.27 -2.62
C SER A 156 -1.10 -13.77 -1.88
N ARG A 157 -0.40 -14.73 -2.48
CA ARG A 157 0.91 -15.19 -2.02
C ARG A 157 1.82 -15.38 -3.21
N GLY A 158 3.07 -14.93 -3.08
CA GLY A 158 4.12 -15.20 -4.04
C GLY A 158 4.81 -16.53 -3.73
N LEU A 159 5.18 -17.26 -4.78
CA LEU A 159 6.01 -18.45 -4.69
C LEU A 159 7.19 -18.29 -5.65
N VAL A 160 8.40 -18.41 -5.14
CA VAL A 160 9.62 -18.44 -5.93
C VAL A 160 10.20 -19.84 -5.90
N LEU A 161 10.35 -20.46 -7.06
CA LEU A 161 10.95 -21.77 -7.21
C LEU A 161 12.29 -21.63 -7.95
N SER A 162 13.36 -22.08 -7.31
CA SER A 162 14.70 -22.08 -7.88
C SER A 162 15.10 -23.48 -8.32
N PHE A 163 15.51 -23.62 -9.56
CA PHE A 163 15.95 -24.88 -10.14
C PHE A 163 17.46 -24.85 -10.36
N PHE A 164 18.15 -25.81 -9.83
CA PHE A 164 19.61 -25.92 -9.93
C PHE A 164 19.97 -27.04 -10.90
N GLY A 165 20.85 -26.73 -11.82
CA GLY A 165 21.38 -27.67 -12.80
C GLY A 165 22.89 -27.91 -12.62
N LYS A 166 23.41 -28.87 -13.37
CA LYS A 166 24.83 -29.18 -13.49
C LYS A 166 25.20 -29.17 -14.96
N SER A 167 26.18 -28.34 -15.33
CA SER A 167 26.72 -28.33 -16.69
C SER A 167 27.55 -29.59 -17.00
N SER A 168 27.48 -30.06 -18.24
CA SER A 168 28.31 -31.10 -18.78
C SER A 168 28.77 -30.78 -20.20
N HIS A 169 29.79 -31.47 -20.71
CA HIS A 169 30.15 -31.35 -22.11
C HIS A 169 29.05 -31.95 -23.00
N ALA A 170 28.81 -31.35 -24.16
CA ALA A 170 27.77 -31.77 -25.09
C ALA A 170 27.87 -33.24 -25.53
N SER A 171 29.11 -33.80 -25.57
CA SER A 171 29.33 -35.22 -25.88
C SER A 171 29.09 -36.18 -24.69
N GLN A 172 28.81 -35.66 -23.50
CA GLN A 172 28.60 -36.41 -22.26
C GLN A 172 27.41 -35.85 -21.48
N PRO A 173 26.20 -35.80 -22.07
CA PRO A 173 25.04 -35.20 -21.45
C PRO A 173 24.60 -35.91 -20.18
N GLU A 174 24.91 -37.19 -20.03
CA GLU A 174 24.65 -38.02 -18.85
C GLU A 174 25.35 -37.54 -17.58
N ASN A 175 26.44 -36.78 -17.73
CA ASN A 175 27.19 -36.18 -16.62
C ASN A 175 26.60 -34.85 -16.14
N GLY A 176 25.64 -34.31 -16.88
CA GLY A 176 24.97 -33.09 -16.58
C GLY A 176 23.59 -33.27 -15.91
N HIS A 177 23.00 -32.16 -15.50
CA HIS A 177 21.61 -32.13 -15.03
C HIS A 177 20.95 -30.85 -15.56
N ASN A 178 20.04 -31.02 -16.49
CA ASN A 178 19.30 -29.91 -17.09
C ASN A 178 17.93 -29.74 -16.43
N PRO A 179 17.67 -28.65 -15.72
CA PRO A 179 16.41 -28.42 -15.05
C PRO A 179 15.25 -28.03 -15.99
N ALA A 180 15.52 -27.78 -17.27
CA ALA A 180 14.50 -27.29 -18.21
C ALA A 180 13.24 -28.17 -18.28
N ARG A 181 13.39 -29.50 -18.20
CA ARG A 181 12.25 -30.42 -18.19
C ARG A 181 11.37 -30.24 -16.95
N ALA A 182 11.94 -30.02 -15.78
CA ALA A 182 11.21 -29.78 -14.55
C ALA A 182 10.48 -28.42 -14.61
N ILE A 183 11.17 -27.39 -15.13
CA ILE A 183 10.59 -26.05 -15.32
C ILE A 183 9.42 -26.09 -16.29
N SER A 184 9.58 -26.73 -17.46
CA SER A 184 8.51 -26.80 -18.46
C SER A 184 7.31 -27.60 -17.94
N LYS A 185 7.53 -28.68 -17.22
CA LYS A 185 6.42 -29.43 -16.61
C LYS A 185 5.67 -28.56 -15.58
N LEU A 186 6.38 -27.86 -14.71
CA LEU A 186 5.77 -26.95 -13.75
C LEU A 186 4.90 -25.89 -14.44
N ILE A 187 5.41 -25.24 -15.50
CA ILE A 187 4.65 -24.23 -16.25
C ILE A 187 3.35 -24.79 -16.82
N ILE A 188 3.38 -26.03 -17.31
CA ILE A 188 2.19 -26.71 -17.85
C ILE A 188 1.20 -27.05 -16.72
N ASP A 189 1.67 -27.45 -15.56
CA ASP A 189 0.84 -27.90 -14.44
C ASP A 189 0.23 -26.74 -13.63
N ILE A 190 0.78 -25.51 -13.70
CA ILE A 190 0.30 -24.34 -12.93
C ILE A 190 -1.21 -24.09 -13.08
N PRO A 191 -1.81 -24.08 -14.30
CA PRO A 191 -3.24 -23.86 -14.43
C PRO A 191 -4.11 -24.90 -13.69
N GLU A 192 -3.65 -26.15 -13.59
CA GLU A 192 -4.37 -27.18 -12.85
C GLU A 192 -4.25 -27.02 -11.32
N LEU A 193 -3.13 -26.49 -10.86
CA LEU A 193 -2.90 -26.20 -9.43
C LEU A 193 -3.74 -25.03 -8.93
N THR A 194 -4.03 -24.08 -9.81
CA THR A 194 -4.82 -22.87 -9.48
C THR A 194 -6.32 -23.03 -9.69
N ALA A 195 -6.77 -24.12 -10.31
CA ALA A 195 -8.19 -24.41 -10.58
C ALA A 195 -8.97 -25.03 -9.40
N ARG A 196 -8.35 -25.12 -8.19
CA ARG A 196 -8.95 -25.79 -7.02
C ARG A 196 -9.40 -24.81 -5.96
#